data_b4ec5779880bf7d8c596a211cabdb69c
#
_entry.id   b4ec5779880bf7d8c596a211cabdb69c
#
_cell.length_a   1.000
_cell.length_b   1.000
_cell.length_c   1.000
_cell.angle_alpha   90.00
_cell.angle_beta   90.00
_cell.angle_gamma   90.00
#
_symmetry.space_group_name_H-M   'P 1'
#
loop_
_entity.id
_entity.type
_entity.pdbx_description
1 polymer ?
#
loop_
_entity_poly.entity_id
_entity_poly.type
_entity_poly.pdbx_seq_one_letter_code
_entity_poly.pdbx_strand_id
1 'polypeptide(L)' 'MSKFKATANVVFNINGYERAFDKNTEYIMDKDVVTELNAKGVITHPELSPFFVPVEIEEETEADD' A
#
# COMPACT_ATOMS: atom_id res chain seq x y z
N MET A 1 -4.74 -5.79 10.28
CA MET A 1 -4.01 -4.96 9.35
C MET A 1 -3.01 -5.77 8.59
N SER A 2 -2.67 -5.32 7.42
CA SER A 2 -1.78 -6.07 6.55
C SER A 2 -0.58 -5.24 6.18
N LYS A 3 0.48 -5.89 5.76
CA LYS A 3 1.68 -5.20 5.36
C LYS A 3 1.72 -5.06 3.84
N PHE A 4 2.00 -3.87 3.38
CA PHE A 4 2.06 -3.58 1.95
C PHE A 4 3.35 -2.83 1.64
N LYS A 5 3.83 -2.98 0.42
CA LYS A 5 5.03 -2.28 -0.01
C LYS A 5 4.64 -1.28 -1.09
N ALA A 6 5.13 -0.06 -0.97
CA ALA A 6 4.89 0.94 -1.99
C ALA A 6 5.74 0.66 -3.21
N THR A 7 5.16 0.82 -4.38
CA THR A 7 5.88 0.52 -5.62
C THR A 7 6.44 1.78 -6.27
N ALA A 8 6.12 2.95 -5.72
CA ALA A 8 6.61 4.22 -6.25
C ALA A 8 6.54 5.25 -5.14
N ASN A 9 7.25 6.36 -5.33
CA ASN A 9 7.17 7.47 -4.39
C ASN A 9 5.89 8.23 -4.70
N VAL A 10 4.95 8.24 -3.78
CA VAL A 10 3.66 8.88 -4.00
C VAL A 10 3.20 9.60 -2.76
N VAL A 11 2.32 10.58 -2.94
CA VAL A 11 1.72 11.30 -1.84
C VAL A 11 0.22 11.23 -2.03
N PHE A 12 -0.49 10.80 -1.01
CA PHE A 12 -1.94 10.73 -1.03
C PHE A 12 -2.53 11.62 0.03
N ASN A 13 -3.68 12.20 -0.26
CA ASN A 13 -4.42 12.95 0.74
C ASN A 13 -5.46 12.00 1.32
N ILE A 14 -5.30 11.67 2.59
CA ILE A 14 -6.19 10.73 3.25
C ILE A 14 -6.86 11.46 4.39
N ASN A 15 -8.17 11.62 4.30
CA ASN A 15 -8.96 12.30 5.34
C ASN A 15 -8.43 13.68 5.65
N GLY A 16 -7.98 14.41 4.63
CA GLY A 16 -7.50 15.75 4.83
C GLY A 16 -6.04 15.85 5.22
N TYR A 17 -5.36 14.73 5.34
CA TYR A 17 -3.95 14.73 5.68
C TYR A 17 -3.14 14.14 4.54
N GLU A 18 -2.02 14.77 4.24
CA GLU A 18 -1.15 14.24 3.22
C GLU A 18 -0.26 13.17 3.81
N ARG A 19 -0.18 12.04 3.12
CA ARG A 19 0.70 10.95 3.52
C ARG A 19 1.63 10.63 2.38
N ALA A 20 2.93 10.63 2.65
CA ALA A 20 3.92 10.29 1.64
C ALA A 20 4.34 8.84 1.83
N PHE A 21 4.47 8.13 0.72
CA PHE A 21 4.90 6.74 0.75
C PHE A 21 6.11 6.62 -0.15
N ASP A 22 7.18 6.01 0.37
CA ASP A 22 8.42 5.89 -0.38
C ASP A 22 8.50 4.54 -1.04
N LYS A 23 9.02 4.52 -2.25
CA LYS A 23 9.15 3.30 -3.01
C LYS A 23 9.96 2.27 -2.23
N ASN A 24 9.48 1.04 -2.28
CA ASN A 24 10.15 -0.10 -1.65
C ASN A 24 10.12 -0.06 -0.12
N THR A 25 9.35 0.81 0.47
CA THR A 25 9.18 0.85 1.91
C THR A 25 7.90 0.11 2.27
N GLU A 26 7.94 -0.65 3.36
CA GLU A 26 6.79 -1.43 3.77
C GLU A 26 5.98 -0.64 4.78
N TYR A 27 4.66 -0.74 4.66
CA TYR A 27 3.75 -0.03 5.54
C TYR A 27 2.66 -0.99 6.01
N ILE A 28 2.20 -0.81 7.23
CA ILE A 28 1.11 -1.61 7.77
C ILE A 28 -0.15 -0.78 7.68
N MET A 29 -1.13 -1.27 6.92
CA MET A 29 -2.36 -0.53 6.67
C MET A 29 -3.51 -1.49 6.53
N ASP A 30 -4.73 -0.95 6.68
CA ASP A 30 -5.91 -1.73 6.45
C ASP A 30 -6.04 -2.04 4.97
N LYS A 31 -6.48 -3.25 4.68
CA LYS A 31 -6.66 -3.65 3.30
C LYS A 31 -7.64 -2.74 2.58
N ASP A 32 -8.69 -2.30 3.27
CA ASP A 32 -9.66 -1.43 2.63
C ASP A 32 -9.04 -0.10 2.22
N VAL A 33 -8.16 0.45 3.05
CA VAL A 33 -7.50 1.70 2.73
C VAL A 33 -6.60 1.50 1.51
N VAL A 34 -5.86 0.41 1.48
CA VAL A 34 -4.97 0.16 0.36
C VAL A 34 -5.77 -0.02 -0.92
N THR A 35 -6.88 -0.71 -0.85
CA THR A 35 -7.72 -0.91 -2.02
C THR A 35 -8.19 0.43 -2.57
N GLU A 36 -8.57 1.33 -1.67
CA GLU A 36 -9.03 2.63 -2.11
C GLU A 36 -7.89 3.44 -2.72
N LEU A 37 -6.70 3.42 -2.11
CA LEU A 37 -5.57 4.16 -2.63
C LEU A 37 -5.15 3.62 -3.99
N ASN A 38 -5.15 2.30 -4.16
CA ASN A 38 -4.81 1.73 -5.46
C ASN A 38 -5.84 2.10 -6.52
N ALA A 39 -7.10 2.17 -6.13
CA ALA A 39 -8.15 2.55 -7.09
C ALA A 39 -7.96 4.00 -7.53
N LYS A 40 -7.60 4.89 -6.60
CA LYS A 40 -7.33 6.27 -6.97
C LYS A 40 -6.11 6.35 -7.86
N GLY A 41 -5.09 5.55 -7.58
CA GLY A 41 -3.88 5.57 -8.38
C GLY A 41 -4.11 5.13 -9.80
N VAL A 42 -5.00 4.16 -10.00
CA VAL A 42 -5.30 3.71 -11.35
C VAL A 42 -5.90 4.85 -12.18
N ILE A 43 -6.68 5.71 -11.54
CA ILE A 43 -7.32 6.80 -12.25
C ILE A 43 -6.33 7.90 -12.58
N THR A 44 -5.45 8.25 -11.62
CA THR A 44 -4.57 9.38 -11.81
C THR A 44 -3.25 9.03 -12.45
N HIS A 45 -2.72 7.84 -12.15
CA HIS A 45 -1.41 7.41 -12.67
C HIS A 45 -1.47 5.92 -12.98
N PRO A 46 -2.19 5.55 -14.04
CA PRO A 46 -2.34 4.12 -14.33
C PRO A 46 -1.01 3.44 -14.62
N GLU A 47 -0.03 4.19 -15.10
CA GLU A 47 1.24 3.57 -15.40
C GLU A 47 2.01 3.18 -14.15
N LEU A 48 1.68 3.73 -13.01
CA LEU A 48 2.35 3.40 -11.76
C LEU A 48 1.56 2.44 -10.91
N SER A 49 0.37 2.09 -11.34
CA SER A 49 -0.50 1.24 -10.56
C SER A 49 -0.09 -0.23 -10.68
N PRO A 50 -0.30 -1.01 -9.62
CA PRO A 50 -0.81 -0.59 -8.31
C PRO A 50 0.30 0.05 -7.48
N PHE A 51 -0.08 1.01 -6.67
CA PHE A 51 0.88 1.71 -5.83
C PHE A 51 1.32 0.87 -4.64
N PHE A 52 0.50 -0.07 -4.20
CA PHE A 52 0.83 -0.91 -3.07
C PHE A 52 0.60 -2.36 -3.42
N VAL A 53 1.55 -3.21 -3.06
CA VAL A 53 1.41 -4.65 -3.28
C VAL A 53 1.53 -5.34 -1.93
N PRO A 54 0.83 -6.43 -1.72
CA PRO A 54 0.91 -7.13 -0.44
C PRO A 54 2.28 -7.74 -0.24
N VAL A 55 2.74 -7.71 1.01
CA VAL A 55 4.01 -8.32 1.35
C VAL A 55 3.69 -9.59 2.10
N GLU A 56 4.22 -10.71 1.62
CA GLU A 56 4.00 -11.93 2.28
C GLU A 56 4.85 -12.04 3.48
N ILE A 57 4.27 -12.47 4.59
CA ILE A 57 5.00 -12.59 5.79
C ILE A 57 5.03 -14.03 6.14
N GLU A 58 6.06 -14.70 5.70
CA GLU A 58 6.10 -16.03 5.91
C GLU A 58 6.13 -16.42 7.27
N GLU A 59 6.76 -15.67 8.07
CA GLU A 59 6.80 -16.00 9.42
C GLU A 59 5.46 -16.11 9.97
N GLU A 60 4.57 -15.31 9.51
CA GLU A 60 3.32 -15.37 10.03
C GLU A 60 2.70 -16.65 9.70
N THR A 61 3.04 -17.15 8.61
CA THR A 61 2.48 -18.32 8.22
C THR A 61 2.83 -19.41 9.13
N GLU A 62 4.03 -19.51 9.48
CA GLU A 62 4.29 -20.53 10.28
C GLU A 62 3.96 -20.32 11.57
N ALA A 63 3.80 -19.19 11.92
CA ALA A 63 3.44 -18.93 13.23
C ALA A 63 2.29 -19.76 13.56
N ASP A 64 1.58 -20.05 12.66
CA ASP A 64 0.49 -20.62 13.01
C ASP A 64 0.62 -21.95 13.16
N ASP A 65 1.32 -22.32 12.98
CA ASP A 65 1.40 -23.48 13.11
C ASP A 65 1.72 -23.95 13.96
#